data_13b69e06c290f43e43a9d892696d430b
#
_entry.id   13b69e06c290f43e43a9d892696d430b
#
_cell.length_a   1.000
_cell.length_b   1.000
_cell.length_c   1.000
_cell.angle_alpha   90.00
_cell.angle_beta   90.00
_cell.angle_gamma   90.00
#
_symmetry.space_group_name_H-M   'P 1'
#
loop_
_entity.id
_entity.type
_entity.pdbx_description
1 polymer ?
#
loop_
_entity_poly.entity_id
_entity_poly.type
_entity_poly.pdbx_seq_one_letter_code
_entity_poly.pdbx_strand_id
1 'polypeptide(L)'
;MEKTTDSICDVRKRTTESKSELQSTENKQNDDFLINYQNQCYNIQKFLRYHPGGSKILRYFKNRSLEKAFEEFPHSQAAFHLLQDFTLNEEKYQKYENLIDWDKAILGQVGSLGHHYWEWVNLPVYRDIKLFKSNILESLTITPWYLIPIVWIPMSLYFFYNGLARIAAINTESTVFEPLTSFIFGIFIWTMLEYVLHREIFHYKPPDNSKLLITLHFLLHGVHHKAPFDTRRLVFPILPALLVAKLLLMIYNVVFPQTIFYFVLSGTLTGTGIKIFIFIDFIININDVSNVKKICLIGYIFYDLVHYYLHHGAPKFGTYMYLMKRNHNYHHFLHHDLGFGITSKLWDYIFRTNICLRQLLKPIEW
;
A
#
# COMPACT_ATOMS: atom_id res chain seq x y z
N MET A 1 24.11 40.99 -17.27
CA MET A 1 23.45 41.48 -16.04
C MET A 1 22.15 40.73 -15.87
N GLU A 2 22.25 39.57 -15.24
CA GLU A 2 21.09 38.80 -14.84
C GLU A 2 20.49 39.43 -13.60
N LYS A 3 19.29 39.99 -13.71
CA LYS A 3 18.50 40.41 -12.58
C LYS A 3 18.08 39.12 -11.84
N THR A 4 18.63 38.87 -10.67
CA THR A 4 18.11 37.90 -9.71
C THR A 4 16.70 38.34 -9.34
N THR A 5 15.71 37.74 -9.98
CA THR A 5 14.32 37.80 -9.50
C THR A 5 14.29 37.07 -8.17
N ASP A 6 14.15 37.80 -7.07
CA ASP A 6 13.84 37.20 -5.76
C ASP A 6 12.67 36.23 -5.95
N SER A 7 12.84 34.98 -5.56
CA SER A 7 11.78 33.99 -5.74
C SER A 7 10.56 34.37 -4.89
N ILE A 8 9.35 34.11 -5.37
CA ILE A 8 8.10 34.40 -4.64
C ILE A 8 8.13 33.76 -3.24
N CYS A 9 8.82 32.63 -3.09
CA CYS A 9 9.03 31.99 -1.81
C CYS A 9 9.89 32.81 -0.85
N ASP A 10 10.92 33.50 -1.36
CA ASP A 10 11.83 34.29 -0.51
C ASP A 10 11.15 35.57 0.01
N VAL A 11 10.29 36.20 -0.81
CA VAL A 11 9.50 37.37 -0.39
C VAL A 11 8.49 36.98 0.70
N ARG A 12 7.80 35.83 0.57
CA ARG A 12 6.84 35.38 1.59
C ARG A 12 7.49 34.91 2.88
N LYS A 13 8.68 34.30 2.81
CA LYS A 13 9.44 33.90 3.99
C LYS A 13 9.78 35.13 4.84
N ARG A 14 10.19 36.25 4.24
CA ARG A 14 10.45 37.51 4.94
C ARG A 14 9.19 38.14 5.56
N THR A 15 8.03 38.01 4.95
CA THR A 15 6.76 38.53 5.48
C THR A 15 6.19 37.71 6.61
N THR A 16 6.45 36.41 6.64
CA THR A 16 6.05 35.53 7.76
C THR A 16 6.99 35.68 8.96
N GLU A 17 8.28 35.87 8.73
CA GLU A 17 9.26 36.12 9.78
C GLU A 17 9.03 37.45 10.51
N SER A 18 8.56 38.50 9.80
CA SER A 18 8.23 39.79 10.42
C SER A 18 6.98 39.81 11.31
N LYS A 19 6.15 38.77 11.27
CA LYS A 19 4.96 38.63 12.14
C LYS A 19 5.20 37.72 13.38
N SER A 20 6.35 37.02 13.45
CA SER A 20 6.68 36.04 14.49
C SER A 20 7.80 36.46 15.45
N GLU A 21 8.33 37.66 15.34
CA GLU A 21 9.31 38.18 16.30
C GLU A 21 8.64 38.64 17.59
N LEU A 22 8.25 37.71 18.42
CA LEU A 22 8.24 37.81 19.90
C LEU A 22 8.07 36.40 20.48
N GLN A 23 9.15 35.68 20.60
CA GLN A 23 9.52 34.76 21.67
C GLN A 23 10.50 33.65 21.18
N SER A 24 11.74 33.85 21.61
CA SER A 24 12.77 32.86 22.02
C SER A 24 12.58 31.41 21.58
N THR A 25 13.50 30.84 20.88
CA THR A 25 14.46 29.81 21.29
C THR A 25 15.02 29.05 20.10
N GLU A 26 16.35 29.05 20.05
CA GLU A 26 17.26 28.00 19.58
C GLU A 26 16.96 27.21 18.27
N ASN A 27 17.78 27.46 17.26
CA ASN A 27 18.35 26.54 16.27
C ASN A 27 17.63 25.22 16.05
N LYS A 28 16.49 25.24 15.34
CA LYS A 28 16.18 24.22 14.33
C LYS A 28 16.37 24.91 12.99
N GLN A 29 17.46 24.63 12.29
CA GLN A 29 17.55 24.86 10.84
C GLN A 29 16.30 24.17 10.26
N ASN A 30 15.29 24.98 9.92
CA ASN A 30 14.14 24.52 9.15
C ASN A 30 14.68 24.09 7.79
N ASP A 31 14.84 22.79 7.60
CA ASP A 31 15.34 22.19 6.37
C ASP A 31 14.21 22.18 5.33
N ASP A 32 13.65 23.35 5.05
CA ASP A 32 12.54 23.54 4.11
C ASP A 32 12.97 23.20 2.69
N PHE A 33 12.14 22.43 2.01
CA PHE A 33 12.31 22.14 0.60
C PHE A 33 11.22 22.84 -0.20
N LEU A 34 11.52 24.06 -0.63
CA LEU A 34 10.59 24.92 -1.34
C LEU A 34 10.68 24.72 -2.85
N ILE A 35 9.53 24.72 -3.50
CA ILE A 35 9.37 24.72 -4.96
C ILE A 35 8.29 25.70 -5.36
N ASN A 36 8.35 26.20 -6.58
CA ASN A 36 7.35 27.11 -7.16
C ASN A 36 6.63 26.44 -8.32
N TYR A 37 5.31 26.61 -8.38
CA TYR A 37 4.49 26.22 -9.52
C TYR A 37 3.25 27.12 -9.63
N GLN A 38 2.96 27.64 -10.81
CA GLN A 38 1.83 28.54 -11.09
C GLN A 38 1.73 29.72 -10.10
N ASN A 39 2.85 30.38 -9.84
CA ASN A 39 2.96 31.50 -8.89
C ASN A 39 2.59 31.13 -7.43
N GLN A 40 2.57 29.84 -7.08
CA GLN A 40 2.37 29.35 -5.73
C GLN A 40 3.65 28.70 -5.21
N CYS A 41 3.86 28.80 -3.89
CA CYS A 41 5.00 28.22 -3.21
C CYS A 41 4.55 27.01 -2.38
N TYR A 42 5.31 25.93 -2.47
CA TYR A 42 5.03 24.65 -1.80
C TYR A 42 6.23 24.18 -1.00
N ASN A 43 6.01 23.69 0.22
CA ASN A 43 7.04 23.01 1.01
C ASN A 43 6.85 21.50 0.94
N ILE A 44 7.60 20.84 0.08
CA ILE A 44 7.49 19.38 -0.15
C ILE A 44 8.49 18.56 0.66
N GLN A 45 9.14 19.10 1.69
CA GLN A 45 10.15 18.42 2.51
C GLN A 45 9.67 17.04 3.01
N LYS A 46 8.45 16.97 3.53
CA LYS A 46 7.86 15.73 4.04
C LYS A 46 7.55 14.71 2.95
N PHE A 47 7.33 15.15 1.71
CA PHE A 47 6.95 14.32 0.58
C PHE A 47 8.14 13.76 -0.21
N LEU A 48 9.34 14.31 -0.06
CA LEU A 48 10.50 13.94 -0.87
C LEU A 48 10.71 12.42 -0.98
N ARG A 49 10.63 11.70 0.15
CA ARG A 49 10.85 10.25 0.20
C ARG A 49 9.72 9.41 -0.40
N TYR A 50 8.55 10.01 -0.58
CA TYR A 50 7.35 9.33 -1.09
C TYR A 50 7.08 9.60 -2.56
N HIS A 51 7.83 10.52 -3.16
CA HIS A 51 7.61 10.88 -4.56
C HIS A 51 7.74 9.65 -5.48
N PRO A 52 6.69 9.29 -6.27
CA PRO A 52 6.72 8.13 -7.15
C PRO A 52 7.85 8.13 -8.18
N GLY A 53 8.29 9.30 -8.62
CA GLY A 53 9.44 9.50 -9.52
C GLY A 53 10.81 9.49 -8.83
N GLY A 54 10.86 9.22 -7.52
CA GLY A 54 12.07 9.19 -6.70
C GLY A 54 12.44 10.54 -6.09
N SER A 55 13.21 10.48 -4.98
CA SER A 55 13.61 11.68 -4.24
C SER A 55 14.75 12.46 -4.92
N LYS A 56 15.60 11.76 -5.66
CA LYS A 56 16.82 12.37 -6.27
C LYS A 56 16.48 13.43 -7.31
N ILE A 57 15.49 13.15 -8.16
CA ILE A 57 15.08 14.11 -9.18
C ILE A 57 14.50 15.39 -8.56
N LEU A 58 13.72 15.28 -7.48
CA LEU A 58 13.14 16.43 -6.80
C LEU A 58 14.21 17.35 -6.22
N ARG A 59 15.33 16.80 -5.70
CA ARG A 59 16.40 17.58 -5.08
C ARG A 59 17.01 18.60 -6.02
N TYR A 60 16.98 18.34 -7.34
CA TYR A 60 17.43 19.27 -8.35
C TYR A 60 16.57 20.54 -8.42
N PHE A 61 15.30 20.47 -8.01
CA PHE A 61 14.33 21.56 -8.08
C PHE A 61 14.18 22.36 -6.78
N LYS A 62 15.03 22.14 -5.78
CA LYS A 62 14.99 22.94 -4.54
C LYS A 62 15.11 24.43 -4.89
N ASN A 63 14.15 25.24 -4.40
CA ASN A 63 14.03 26.67 -4.65
C ASN A 63 13.90 27.05 -6.15
N ARG A 64 13.34 26.15 -6.96
CA ARG A 64 13.15 26.39 -8.42
C ARG A 64 11.68 26.25 -8.82
N SER A 65 11.37 26.78 -10.01
CA SER A 65 10.09 26.57 -10.67
C SER A 65 10.01 25.17 -11.29
N LEU A 66 8.80 24.59 -11.25
CA LEU A 66 8.47 23.27 -11.80
C LEU A 66 7.76 23.35 -13.16
N GLU A 67 7.46 24.51 -13.73
CA GLU A 67 6.69 24.64 -14.98
C GLU A 67 7.29 23.77 -16.08
N LYS A 68 8.57 23.98 -16.41
CA LYS A 68 9.27 23.18 -17.44
C LYS A 68 9.36 21.70 -17.10
N ALA A 69 9.52 21.37 -15.81
CA ALA A 69 9.58 19.98 -15.37
C ALA A 69 8.24 19.26 -15.57
N PHE A 70 7.12 19.94 -15.33
CA PHE A 70 5.79 19.34 -15.54
C PHE A 70 5.40 19.28 -17.03
N GLU A 71 5.94 20.16 -17.87
CA GLU A 71 5.82 20.05 -19.34
C GLU A 71 6.60 18.85 -19.87
N GLU A 72 7.84 18.66 -19.41
CA GLU A 72 8.71 17.54 -19.84
C GLU A 72 8.27 16.18 -19.26
N PHE A 73 7.82 16.18 -18.00
CA PHE A 73 7.36 15.00 -17.26
C PHE A 73 5.90 15.20 -16.80
N PRO A 74 4.91 14.92 -17.66
CA PRO A 74 3.51 15.12 -17.33
C PRO A 74 3.10 14.31 -16.08
N HIS A 75 2.38 14.96 -15.19
CA HIS A 75 1.85 14.38 -13.95
C HIS A 75 0.34 14.17 -14.05
N SER A 76 -0.18 13.24 -13.25
CA SER A 76 -1.62 12.95 -13.16
C SER A 76 -2.37 14.04 -12.39
N GLN A 77 -3.70 14.08 -12.55
CA GLN A 77 -4.57 14.94 -11.75
C GLN A 77 -4.40 14.67 -10.25
N ALA A 78 -4.22 13.40 -9.86
CA ALA A 78 -3.95 12.99 -8.49
C ALA A 78 -2.67 13.65 -7.92
N ALA A 79 -1.61 13.78 -8.72
CA ALA A 79 -0.38 14.45 -8.29
C ALA A 79 -0.59 15.97 -8.05
N PHE A 80 -1.33 16.66 -8.93
CA PHE A 80 -1.65 18.07 -8.73
C PHE A 80 -2.58 18.29 -7.53
N HIS A 81 -3.54 17.40 -7.32
CA HIS A 81 -4.41 17.43 -6.15
C HIS A 81 -3.60 17.28 -4.86
N LEU A 82 -2.70 16.29 -4.81
CA LEU A 82 -1.82 16.04 -3.67
C LEU A 82 -0.87 17.21 -3.40
N LEU A 83 -0.37 17.88 -4.44
CA LEU A 83 0.53 19.03 -4.32
C LEU A 83 -0.08 20.15 -3.47
N GLN A 84 -1.40 20.34 -3.52
CA GLN A 84 -2.10 21.35 -2.74
C GLN A 84 -1.99 21.17 -1.22
N ASP A 85 -1.73 19.96 -0.72
CA ASP A 85 -1.50 19.74 0.71
C ASP A 85 -0.18 20.33 1.22
N PHE A 86 0.73 20.67 0.31
CA PHE A 86 2.04 21.24 0.60
C PHE A 86 2.14 22.76 0.33
N THR A 87 1.03 23.41 -0.09
CA THR A 87 1.02 24.84 -0.34
C THR A 87 1.27 25.64 0.93
N LEU A 88 2.04 26.73 0.79
CA LEU A 88 2.22 27.73 1.83
C LEU A 88 1.16 28.85 1.73
N ASN A 89 0.28 28.80 0.73
CA ASN A 89 -0.81 29.76 0.57
C ASN A 89 -1.94 29.43 1.58
N GLU A 90 -2.67 30.46 2.01
CA GLU A 90 -3.82 30.30 2.89
C GLU A 90 -4.99 29.61 2.17
N GLU A 91 -5.17 29.89 0.88
CA GLU A 91 -6.21 29.26 0.07
C GLU A 91 -5.67 28.01 -0.64
N LYS A 92 -6.29 26.86 -0.31
CA LYS A 92 -6.05 25.59 -0.97
C LYS A 92 -7.22 25.29 -1.90
N TYR A 93 -6.92 25.03 -3.17
CA TYR A 93 -7.92 24.50 -4.09
C TYR A 93 -7.76 23.01 -4.26
N GLN A 94 -8.65 22.25 -3.63
CA GLN A 94 -8.71 20.80 -3.79
C GLN A 94 -10.13 20.38 -4.12
N LYS A 95 -10.30 19.69 -5.25
CA LYS A 95 -11.61 19.27 -5.75
C LYS A 95 -12.29 18.35 -4.72
N TYR A 96 -13.52 18.68 -4.35
CA TYR A 96 -14.37 17.92 -3.42
C TYR A 96 -13.90 17.86 -1.95
N GLU A 97 -12.77 18.44 -1.57
CA GLU A 97 -12.28 18.37 -0.18
C GLU A 97 -13.15 19.18 0.79
N ASN A 98 -13.85 20.20 0.29
CA ASN A 98 -14.81 20.99 1.04
C ASN A 98 -16.13 20.23 1.37
N LEU A 99 -16.36 19.05 0.75
CA LEU A 99 -17.53 18.21 1.05
C LEU A 99 -17.34 17.38 2.34
N ILE A 100 -16.14 17.35 2.88
CA ILE A 100 -15.78 16.63 4.11
C ILE A 100 -15.25 17.62 5.14
N ASP A 101 -15.78 17.54 6.34
CA ASP A 101 -15.26 18.23 7.53
C ASP A 101 -14.11 17.39 8.11
N TRP A 102 -12.88 17.76 7.79
CA TRP A 102 -11.66 17.05 8.16
C TRP A 102 -11.30 17.15 9.64
N ASP A 103 -11.87 18.12 10.37
CA ASP A 103 -11.68 18.28 11.81
C ASP A 103 -12.50 17.28 12.61
N LYS A 104 -13.41 16.58 11.94
CA LYS A 104 -14.25 15.53 12.52
C LYS A 104 -13.90 14.15 11.99
N ALA A 105 -14.44 13.12 12.65
CA ALA A 105 -14.40 11.76 12.15
C ALA A 105 -15.12 11.65 10.80
N ILE A 106 -14.40 11.20 9.74
CA ILE A 106 -14.90 11.30 8.37
C ILE A 106 -15.76 10.13 7.92
N LEU A 107 -15.68 8.95 8.56
CA LEU A 107 -16.38 7.75 8.09
C LEU A 107 -17.90 7.96 7.98
N GLY A 108 -18.49 8.67 8.92
CA GLY A 108 -19.92 8.99 8.90
C GLY A 108 -20.33 10.00 7.82
N GLN A 109 -19.38 10.71 7.23
CA GLN A 109 -19.61 11.73 6.20
C GLN A 109 -19.45 11.15 4.78
N VAL A 110 -18.49 10.22 4.62
CA VAL A 110 -18.09 9.68 3.31
C VAL A 110 -19.26 9.09 2.52
N GLY A 111 -20.17 8.38 3.19
CA GLY A 111 -21.37 7.83 2.54
C GLY A 111 -22.27 8.88 1.89
N SER A 112 -22.18 10.14 2.31
CA SER A 112 -22.98 11.25 1.76
C SER A 112 -22.37 11.89 0.52
N LEU A 113 -21.16 11.52 0.12
CA LEU A 113 -20.51 12.01 -1.10
C LEU A 113 -21.23 11.58 -2.39
N GLY A 114 -21.97 10.45 -2.37
CA GLY A 114 -22.76 9.96 -3.51
C GLY A 114 -21.91 9.87 -4.78
N HIS A 115 -22.34 10.51 -5.86
CA HIS A 115 -21.66 10.49 -7.16
C HIS A 115 -20.26 11.12 -7.17
N HIS A 116 -19.93 11.96 -6.18
CA HIS A 116 -18.59 12.52 -6.05
C HIS A 116 -17.58 11.54 -5.42
N TYR A 117 -18.08 10.49 -4.76
CA TYR A 117 -17.25 9.58 -3.96
C TYR A 117 -16.12 8.93 -4.77
N TRP A 118 -16.44 8.40 -5.96
CA TRP A 118 -15.46 7.64 -6.74
C TRP A 118 -14.28 8.50 -7.23
N GLU A 119 -14.56 9.72 -7.63
CA GLU A 119 -13.48 10.65 -7.99
C GLU A 119 -12.73 11.13 -6.74
N TRP A 120 -13.46 11.51 -5.70
CA TRP A 120 -12.87 11.98 -4.44
C TRP A 120 -11.93 10.97 -3.81
N VAL A 121 -12.27 9.69 -3.75
CA VAL A 121 -11.46 8.64 -3.10
C VAL A 121 -10.15 8.38 -3.83
N ASN A 122 -10.12 8.56 -5.16
CA ASN A 122 -8.93 8.39 -6.01
C ASN A 122 -8.09 9.67 -6.16
N LEU A 123 -8.44 10.74 -5.48
CA LEU A 123 -7.65 11.96 -5.35
C LEU A 123 -6.94 11.96 -3.99
N PRO A 124 -5.68 11.51 -3.91
CA PRO A 124 -4.99 11.29 -2.65
C PRO A 124 -4.71 12.59 -1.89
N VAL A 125 -4.59 12.48 -0.57
CA VAL A 125 -4.20 13.58 0.33
C VAL A 125 -3.03 13.17 1.22
N TYR A 126 -2.26 14.17 1.68
CA TYR A 126 -1.18 13.98 2.63
C TYR A 126 -1.55 14.60 3.98
N ARG A 127 -2.46 13.93 4.68
CA ARG A 127 -2.93 14.37 6.00
C ARG A 127 -3.33 13.17 6.86
N ASP A 128 -3.32 13.36 8.18
CA ASP A 128 -3.83 12.36 9.10
C ASP A 128 -5.35 12.27 8.99
N ILE A 129 -5.86 11.05 8.83
CA ILE A 129 -7.29 10.78 8.72
C ILE A 129 -7.79 10.18 10.03
N LYS A 130 -8.86 10.75 10.59
CA LYS A 130 -9.59 10.17 11.70
C LYS A 130 -10.91 9.59 11.19
N LEU A 131 -11.08 8.26 11.30
CA LEU A 131 -12.27 7.57 10.81
C LEU A 131 -13.42 7.60 11.81
N PHE A 132 -13.15 7.33 13.08
CA PHE A 132 -14.17 7.21 14.14
C PHE A 132 -14.04 8.27 15.22
N LYS A 133 -15.17 8.68 15.80
CA LYS A 133 -15.19 9.51 17.02
C LYS A 133 -14.65 8.75 18.24
N SER A 134 -14.98 7.46 18.35
CA SER A 134 -14.52 6.58 19.41
C SER A 134 -13.06 6.20 19.21
N ASN A 135 -12.22 6.44 20.21
CA ASN A 135 -10.80 6.07 20.18
C ASN A 135 -10.60 4.54 20.12
N ILE A 136 -11.54 3.76 20.69
CA ILE A 136 -11.49 2.28 20.62
C ILE A 136 -11.71 1.83 19.17
N LEU A 137 -12.77 2.32 18.51
CA LEU A 137 -13.04 1.96 17.11
C LEU A 137 -11.93 2.47 16.19
N GLU A 138 -11.40 3.66 16.44
CA GLU A 138 -10.26 4.20 15.70
C GLU A 138 -9.03 3.30 15.81
N SER A 139 -8.70 2.83 17.01
CA SER A 139 -7.55 1.93 17.23
C SER A 139 -7.68 0.58 16.51
N LEU A 140 -8.90 0.08 16.28
CA LEU A 140 -9.15 -1.15 15.53
C LEU A 140 -8.91 -1.01 14.02
N THR A 141 -8.83 0.22 13.50
CA THR A 141 -8.50 0.50 12.09
C THR A 141 -7.02 0.77 11.86
N ILE A 142 -6.24 0.81 12.93
CA ILE A 142 -4.80 1.09 12.91
C ILE A 142 -4.04 -0.22 13.13
N THR A 143 -3.27 -0.63 12.14
CA THR A 143 -2.48 -1.85 12.23
C THR A 143 -1.03 -1.57 11.88
N PRO A 144 -0.13 -1.54 12.88
CA PRO A 144 1.30 -1.49 12.63
C PRO A 144 1.76 -2.73 11.85
N TRP A 145 2.62 -2.55 10.86
CA TRP A 145 3.07 -3.63 9.97
C TRP A 145 3.65 -4.84 10.71
N TYR A 146 4.32 -4.65 11.85
CA TYR A 146 4.95 -5.73 12.63
C TYR A 146 3.94 -6.66 13.31
N LEU A 147 2.68 -6.26 13.46
CA LEU A 147 1.63 -7.15 13.99
C LEU A 147 1.27 -8.27 12.99
N ILE A 148 1.47 -8.05 11.71
CA ILE A 148 1.21 -9.05 10.68
C ILE A 148 2.02 -10.33 10.94
N PRO A 149 3.37 -10.29 10.99
CA PRO A 149 4.15 -11.49 11.30
C PRO A 149 3.85 -12.08 12.69
N ILE A 150 3.62 -11.25 13.70
CA ILE A 150 3.34 -11.72 15.07
C ILE A 150 2.08 -12.60 15.14
N VAL A 151 1.03 -12.25 14.38
CA VAL A 151 -0.24 -13.00 14.40
C VAL A 151 -0.21 -14.18 13.44
N TRP A 152 0.23 -13.95 12.21
CA TRP A 152 0.02 -14.94 11.14
C TRP A 152 1.08 -16.04 11.09
N ILE A 153 2.32 -15.77 11.53
CA ILE A 153 3.36 -16.83 11.61
C ILE A 153 2.93 -17.93 12.57
N PRO A 154 2.60 -17.65 13.83
CA PRO A 154 2.18 -18.71 14.75
C PRO A 154 0.95 -19.47 14.26
N MET A 155 0.00 -18.77 13.62
CA MET A 155 -1.21 -19.41 13.11
C MET A 155 -0.92 -20.34 11.92
N SER A 156 -0.08 -19.93 10.97
CA SER A 156 0.34 -20.79 9.86
C SER A 156 1.10 -22.03 10.37
N LEU A 157 2.06 -21.84 11.29
CA LEU A 157 2.80 -22.92 11.92
C LEU A 157 1.88 -23.90 12.68
N TYR A 158 0.88 -23.38 13.37
CA TYR A 158 -0.12 -24.20 14.07
C TYR A 158 -0.86 -25.13 13.10
N PHE A 159 -1.37 -24.61 11.98
CA PHE A 159 -2.05 -25.44 10.99
C PHE A 159 -1.10 -26.42 10.32
N PHE A 160 0.10 -26.03 9.96
CA PHE A 160 1.09 -26.94 9.37
C PHE A 160 1.44 -28.09 10.32
N TYR A 161 1.69 -27.78 11.60
CA TYR A 161 1.96 -28.78 12.62
C TYR A 161 0.79 -29.76 12.81
N ASN A 162 -0.45 -29.28 12.86
CA ASN A 162 -1.63 -30.13 12.95
C ASN A 162 -1.77 -31.06 11.73
N GLY A 163 -1.40 -30.59 10.54
CA GLY A 163 -1.32 -31.42 9.34
C GLY A 163 -0.33 -32.58 9.51
N LEU A 164 0.88 -32.29 9.98
CA LEU A 164 1.90 -33.33 10.25
C LEU A 164 1.46 -34.31 11.33
N ALA A 165 0.89 -33.83 12.44
CA ALA A 165 0.39 -34.68 13.52
C ALA A 165 -0.72 -35.63 13.03
N ARG A 166 -1.57 -35.14 12.11
CA ARG A 166 -2.66 -35.98 11.55
C ARG A 166 -2.14 -37.05 10.61
N ILE A 167 -1.16 -36.76 9.75
CA ILE A 167 -0.49 -37.78 8.92
C ILE A 167 0.15 -38.83 9.78
N ALA A 168 0.87 -38.44 10.83
CA ALA A 168 1.50 -39.40 11.77
C ALA A 168 0.48 -40.28 12.48
N ALA A 169 -0.70 -39.75 12.82
CA ALA A 169 -1.77 -40.53 13.50
C ALA A 169 -2.45 -41.57 12.59
N ILE A 170 -2.46 -41.32 11.24
CA ILE A 170 -3.12 -42.23 10.27
C ILE A 170 -2.16 -43.35 9.80
N ASN A 171 -0.89 -43.33 10.24
CA ASN A 171 0.15 -44.30 9.84
C ASN A 171 0.26 -44.49 8.29
N THR A 172 -0.03 -43.45 7.52
CA THR A 172 0.16 -43.51 6.07
C THR A 172 1.64 -43.34 5.78
N GLU A 173 2.18 -44.14 4.85
CA GLU A 173 3.48 -43.93 4.24
C GLU A 173 3.41 -42.66 3.31
N SER A 174 3.05 -41.53 3.91
CA SER A 174 3.02 -40.26 3.16
C SER A 174 4.46 -39.80 2.94
N THR A 175 4.81 -39.59 1.70
CA THR A 175 6.08 -38.95 1.34
C THR A 175 6.06 -37.50 1.80
N VAL A 176 7.22 -36.91 2.12
CA VAL A 176 7.38 -35.48 2.44
C VAL A 176 6.86 -34.58 1.31
N PHE A 177 6.69 -35.10 0.12
CA PHE A 177 6.22 -34.37 -1.06
C PHE A 177 4.75 -33.90 -0.94
N GLU A 178 3.84 -34.71 -0.36
CA GLU A 178 2.42 -34.35 -0.28
C GLU A 178 2.16 -33.12 0.59
N PRO A 179 2.66 -33.01 1.83
CA PRO A 179 2.59 -31.81 2.63
C PRO A 179 3.15 -30.58 1.95
N LEU A 180 4.30 -30.74 1.32
CA LEU A 180 5.02 -29.66 0.68
C LEU A 180 4.30 -29.14 -0.57
N THR A 181 3.87 -30.03 -1.46
CA THR A 181 3.12 -29.66 -2.68
C THR A 181 1.78 -29.03 -2.32
N SER A 182 1.08 -29.55 -1.29
CA SER A 182 -0.17 -28.98 -0.79
C SER A 182 0.02 -27.59 -0.20
N PHE A 183 1.11 -27.36 0.51
CA PHE A 183 1.47 -26.03 1.03
C PHE A 183 1.76 -25.05 -0.10
N ILE A 184 2.53 -25.45 -1.12
CA ILE A 184 2.80 -24.62 -2.30
C ILE A 184 1.51 -24.31 -3.06
N PHE A 185 0.63 -25.30 -3.20
CA PHE A 185 -0.67 -25.09 -3.82
C PHE A 185 -1.52 -24.08 -3.04
N GLY A 186 -1.48 -24.12 -1.71
CA GLY A 186 -2.10 -23.08 -0.87
C GLY A 186 -1.55 -21.69 -1.13
N ILE A 187 -0.25 -21.56 -1.28
CA ILE A 187 0.40 -20.31 -1.71
C ILE A 187 -0.13 -19.86 -3.09
N PHE A 188 -0.20 -20.74 -4.06
CA PHE A 188 -0.72 -20.43 -5.39
C PHE A 188 -2.18 -19.95 -5.34
N ILE A 189 -3.04 -20.64 -4.56
CA ILE A 189 -4.42 -20.20 -4.32
C ILE A 189 -4.45 -18.79 -3.76
N TRP A 190 -3.57 -18.46 -2.82
CA TRP A 190 -3.51 -17.11 -2.27
C TRP A 190 -3.25 -16.06 -3.36
N THR A 191 -2.34 -16.27 -4.29
CA THR A 191 -2.08 -15.28 -5.35
C THR A 191 -3.34 -14.94 -6.15
N MET A 192 -4.19 -15.94 -6.39
CA MET A 192 -5.46 -15.74 -7.05
C MET A 192 -6.44 -15.01 -6.15
N LEU A 193 -6.54 -15.40 -4.86
CA LEU A 193 -7.40 -14.74 -3.88
C LEU A 193 -7.01 -13.28 -3.70
N GLU A 194 -5.73 -12.97 -3.57
CA GLU A 194 -5.21 -11.60 -3.51
C GLU A 194 -5.73 -10.76 -4.68
N TYR A 195 -5.54 -11.25 -5.90
CA TYR A 195 -5.98 -10.56 -7.11
C TYR A 195 -7.50 -10.38 -7.16
N VAL A 196 -8.28 -11.43 -6.87
CA VAL A 196 -9.74 -11.39 -6.89
C VAL A 196 -10.29 -10.45 -5.82
N LEU A 197 -9.77 -10.55 -4.59
CA LEU A 197 -10.18 -9.65 -3.50
C LEU A 197 -9.86 -8.20 -3.84
N HIS A 198 -8.66 -7.94 -4.36
CA HIS A 198 -8.25 -6.58 -4.70
C HIS A 198 -9.12 -6.01 -5.84
N ARG A 199 -9.32 -6.77 -6.91
CA ARG A 199 -10.10 -6.32 -8.07
C ARG A 199 -11.61 -6.25 -7.78
N GLU A 200 -12.21 -7.33 -7.28
CA GLU A 200 -13.67 -7.46 -7.23
C GLU A 200 -14.29 -6.93 -5.94
N ILE A 201 -13.52 -6.89 -4.83
CA ILE A 201 -14.01 -6.41 -3.53
C ILE A 201 -13.48 -5.02 -3.22
N PHE A 202 -12.16 -4.83 -3.30
CA PHE A 202 -11.53 -3.58 -2.89
C PHE A 202 -11.70 -2.46 -3.93
N HIS A 203 -11.75 -2.80 -5.21
CA HIS A 203 -12.02 -1.87 -6.31
C HIS A 203 -13.46 -1.95 -6.83
N TYR A 204 -14.36 -2.60 -6.07
CA TYR A 204 -15.79 -2.54 -6.39
C TYR A 204 -16.30 -1.10 -6.32
N LYS A 205 -16.78 -0.54 -7.46
CA LYS A 205 -17.37 0.79 -7.48
C LYS A 205 -18.78 0.74 -6.88
N PRO A 206 -18.98 1.28 -5.66
CA PRO A 206 -20.30 1.25 -5.03
C PRO A 206 -21.31 2.13 -5.79
N PRO A 207 -22.59 1.76 -5.79
CA PRO A 207 -23.65 2.61 -6.34
C PRO A 207 -23.71 3.97 -5.61
N ASP A 208 -23.88 5.04 -6.38
CA ASP A 208 -23.85 6.42 -5.88
C ASP A 208 -24.95 6.71 -4.83
N ASN A 209 -26.06 5.98 -4.88
CA ASN A 209 -27.20 6.11 -3.97
C ASN A 209 -27.06 5.28 -2.67
N SER A 210 -26.05 4.43 -2.56
CA SER A 210 -25.90 3.55 -1.40
C SER A 210 -24.85 4.08 -0.43
N LYS A 211 -25.28 4.88 0.54
CA LYS A 211 -24.39 5.38 1.62
C LYS A 211 -23.64 4.26 2.34
N LEU A 212 -24.31 3.12 2.57
CA LEU A 212 -23.72 1.98 3.26
C LEU A 212 -22.58 1.36 2.45
N LEU A 213 -22.79 1.06 1.16
CA LEU A 213 -21.77 0.45 0.32
C LEU A 213 -20.58 1.40 0.09
N ILE A 214 -20.83 2.70 -0.06
CA ILE A 214 -19.77 3.72 -0.12
C ILE A 214 -18.95 3.70 1.16
N THR A 215 -19.59 3.70 2.33
CA THR A 215 -18.89 3.69 3.63
C THR A 215 -18.10 2.41 3.83
N LEU A 216 -18.66 1.24 3.46
CA LEU A 216 -17.97 -0.04 3.55
C LEU A 216 -16.76 -0.12 2.61
N HIS A 217 -16.91 0.31 1.35
CA HIS A 217 -15.80 0.37 0.40
C HIS A 217 -14.68 1.28 0.93
N PHE A 218 -15.04 2.47 1.45
CA PHE A 218 -14.06 3.38 2.01
C PHE A 218 -13.31 2.78 3.19
N LEU A 219 -14.00 2.09 4.10
CA LEU A 219 -13.39 1.44 5.26
C LEU A 219 -12.48 0.27 4.87
N LEU A 220 -12.85 -0.51 3.84
CA LEU A 220 -12.08 -1.69 3.43
C LEU A 220 -10.81 -1.33 2.65
N HIS A 221 -10.89 -0.36 1.72
CA HIS A 221 -9.79 -0.05 0.82
C HIS A 221 -9.72 1.42 0.39
N GLY A 222 -10.85 2.13 0.33
CA GLY A 222 -10.88 3.52 -0.11
C GLY A 222 -10.03 4.46 0.76
N VAL A 223 -9.92 4.20 2.07
CA VAL A 223 -9.05 4.97 2.96
C VAL A 223 -7.58 4.86 2.56
N HIS A 224 -7.15 3.69 2.07
CA HIS A 224 -5.80 3.46 1.58
C HIS A 224 -5.52 4.25 0.29
N HIS A 225 -6.46 4.30 -0.67
CA HIS A 225 -6.35 5.14 -1.87
C HIS A 225 -6.35 6.63 -1.52
N LYS A 226 -7.19 7.06 -0.56
CA LYS A 226 -7.29 8.44 -0.13
C LYS A 226 -6.05 8.92 0.63
N ALA A 227 -5.46 8.07 1.48
CA ALA A 227 -4.27 8.39 2.26
C ALA A 227 -3.17 7.32 2.09
N PRO A 228 -2.57 7.17 0.88
CA PRO A 228 -1.62 6.10 0.57
C PRO A 228 -0.29 6.21 1.33
N PHE A 229 -0.09 7.28 2.09
CA PHE A 229 1.12 7.53 2.90
C PHE A 229 0.90 7.32 4.41
N ASP A 230 -0.32 6.99 4.84
CA ASP A 230 -0.58 6.65 6.25
C ASP A 230 -0.03 5.26 6.59
N THR A 231 1.17 5.21 7.18
CA THR A 231 1.88 3.98 7.54
C THR A 231 1.11 3.04 8.46
N ARG A 232 0.07 3.54 9.13
CA ARG A 232 -0.71 2.78 10.10
C ARG A 232 -1.92 2.07 9.49
N ARG A 233 -2.28 2.43 8.23
CA ARG A 233 -3.45 1.89 7.49
C ARG A 233 -3.11 1.29 6.14
N LEU A 234 -1.84 0.91 5.94
CA LEU A 234 -1.40 0.25 4.72
C LEU A 234 -1.66 -1.25 4.72
N VAL A 235 -1.51 -1.88 5.89
CA VAL A 235 -1.78 -3.31 6.05
C VAL A 235 -3.23 -3.53 6.46
N PHE A 236 -3.79 -4.66 6.01
CA PHE A 236 -5.19 -4.96 6.28
C PHE A 236 -5.43 -5.21 7.78
N PRO A 237 -6.47 -4.64 8.41
CA PRO A 237 -6.68 -4.76 9.85
C PRO A 237 -6.89 -6.21 10.29
N ILE A 238 -6.27 -6.58 11.42
CA ILE A 238 -6.21 -7.98 11.91
C ILE A 238 -7.59 -8.58 12.17
N LEU A 239 -8.52 -7.82 12.78
CA LEU A 239 -9.85 -8.36 13.11
C LEU A 239 -10.65 -8.79 11.88
N PRO A 240 -10.85 -7.95 10.85
CA PRO A 240 -11.49 -8.40 9.61
C PRO A 240 -10.68 -9.49 8.89
N ALA A 241 -9.34 -9.47 8.97
CA ALA A 241 -8.51 -10.52 8.40
C ALA A 241 -8.73 -11.88 9.07
N LEU A 242 -8.92 -11.93 10.40
CA LEU A 242 -9.28 -13.14 11.13
C LEU A 242 -10.66 -13.68 10.73
N LEU A 243 -11.63 -12.80 10.42
CA LEU A 243 -12.93 -13.23 9.91
C LEU A 243 -12.82 -13.87 8.52
N VAL A 244 -12.00 -13.29 7.63
CA VAL A 244 -11.69 -13.89 6.32
C VAL A 244 -10.99 -15.22 6.47
N ALA A 245 -9.99 -15.31 7.35
CA ALA A 245 -9.29 -16.56 7.63
C ALA A 245 -10.23 -17.67 8.17
N LYS A 246 -11.18 -17.31 9.05
CA LYS A 246 -12.22 -18.22 9.53
C LYS A 246 -13.12 -18.71 8.40
N LEU A 247 -13.52 -17.82 7.50
CA LEU A 247 -14.32 -18.19 6.33
C LEU A 247 -13.55 -19.16 5.41
N LEU A 248 -12.28 -18.88 5.13
CA LEU A 248 -11.41 -19.76 4.35
C LEU A 248 -11.27 -21.12 5.00
N LEU A 249 -11.09 -21.17 6.33
CA LEU A 249 -11.04 -22.41 7.10
C LEU A 249 -12.32 -23.24 6.90
N MET A 250 -13.48 -22.61 6.97
CA MET A 250 -14.78 -23.31 6.75
C MET A 250 -14.89 -23.84 5.32
N ILE A 251 -14.57 -23.05 4.32
CA ILE A 251 -14.61 -23.43 2.91
C ILE A 251 -13.62 -24.56 2.62
N TYR A 252 -12.38 -24.43 3.06
CA TYR A 252 -11.33 -25.42 2.81
C TYR A 252 -11.60 -26.77 3.50
N ASN A 253 -12.22 -26.73 4.66
CA ASN A 253 -12.64 -27.96 5.36
C ASN A 253 -13.68 -28.77 4.59
N VAL A 254 -14.47 -28.10 3.73
CA VAL A 254 -15.45 -28.77 2.86
C VAL A 254 -14.82 -29.19 1.52
N VAL A 255 -13.93 -28.38 0.97
CA VAL A 255 -13.38 -28.55 -0.38
C VAL A 255 -12.23 -29.55 -0.42
N PHE A 256 -11.36 -29.57 0.60
CA PHE A 256 -10.15 -30.37 0.59
C PHE A 256 -10.25 -31.60 1.52
N PRO A 257 -9.70 -32.74 1.08
CA PRO A 257 -9.52 -33.91 1.99
C PRO A 257 -8.70 -33.52 3.21
N GLN A 258 -9.02 -34.16 4.35
CA GLN A 258 -8.39 -33.83 5.63
C GLN A 258 -6.86 -34.07 5.65
N THR A 259 -6.34 -34.89 4.74
CA THR A 259 -4.91 -35.16 4.61
C THR A 259 -4.14 -33.94 4.11
N ILE A 260 -4.73 -33.15 3.20
CA ILE A 260 -4.08 -31.97 2.59
C ILE A 260 -4.62 -30.61 3.07
N PHE A 261 -5.83 -30.61 3.65
CA PHE A 261 -6.54 -29.40 4.11
C PHE A 261 -5.65 -28.46 4.95
N TYR A 262 -4.99 -29.00 5.96
CA TYR A 262 -4.16 -28.23 6.87
C TYR A 262 -2.96 -27.58 6.17
N PHE A 263 -2.36 -28.28 5.21
CA PHE A 263 -1.21 -27.76 4.44
C PHE A 263 -1.64 -26.69 3.45
N VAL A 264 -2.76 -26.92 2.74
CA VAL A 264 -3.32 -25.90 1.82
C VAL A 264 -3.69 -24.63 2.60
N LEU A 265 -4.39 -24.77 3.73
CA LEU A 265 -4.75 -23.65 4.58
C LEU A 265 -3.51 -22.93 5.12
N SER A 266 -2.52 -23.67 5.63
CA SER A 266 -1.25 -23.10 6.07
C SER A 266 -0.56 -22.34 4.95
N GLY A 267 -0.47 -22.92 3.75
CA GLY A 267 0.10 -22.29 2.57
C GLY A 267 -0.63 -21.00 2.18
N THR A 268 -1.97 -21.01 2.19
CA THR A 268 -2.80 -19.84 1.90
C THR A 268 -2.59 -18.72 2.93
N LEU A 269 -2.58 -19.06 4.21
CA LEU A 269 -2.31 -18.09 5.29
C LEU A 269 -0.87 -17.59 5.24
N THR A 270 0.02 -18.36 4.69
CA THR A 270 1.40 -17.98 4.45
C THR A 270 1.54 -17.05 3.24
N GLY A 271 0.68 -17.05 2.25
CA GLY A 271 0.56 -16.17 1.03
C GLY A 271 1.84 -15.55 0.49
N THR A 272 2.10 -15.78 -0.67
CA THR A 272 3.08 -15.54 -1.70
C THR A 272 4.12 -14.44 -1.61
N GLY A 273 5.32 -14.77 -2.05
CA GLY A 273 6.40 -13.88 -2.43
C GLY A 273 7.76 -14.53 -2.46
N ILE A 274 7.84 -15.84 -2.30
CA ILE A 274 9.09 -16.56 -2.56
C ILE A 274 9.21 -16.71 -4.07
N LYS A 275 10.29 -16.16 -4.65
CA LYS A 275 10.73 -16.59 -5.96
C LYS A 275 10.80 -18.11 -5.92
N ILE A 276 10.08 -18.78 -6.81
CA ILE A 276 10.18 -20.22 -7.07
C ILE A 276 11.64 -20.69 -7.10
N PHE A 277 12.57 -19.84 -7.52
CA PHE A 277 14.02 -20.10 -7.55
C PHE A 277 14.65 -20.36 -6.16
N ILE A 278 14.31 -19.62 -5.12
CA ILE A 278 14.84 -19.87 -3.75
C ILE A 278 14.26 -21.17 -3.21
N PHE A 279 13.05 -21.51 -3.62
CA PHE A 279 12.36 -22.71 -3.23
C PHE A 279 12.92 -23.96 -3.95
N ILE A 280 13.31 -23.87 -5.21
CA ILE A 280 13.93 -24.96 -5.98
C ILE A 280 15.33 -25.28 -5.42
N ASP A 281 16.16 -24.27 -5.14
CA ASP A 281 17.46 -24.47 -4.48
C ASP A 281 17.33 -25.11 -3.10
N PHE A 282 16.23 -24.88 -2.44
CA PHE A 282 15.92 -25.48 -1.15
C PHE A 282 15.44 -26.94 -1.28
N ILE A 283 14.58 -27.28 -2.25
CA ILE A 283 14.12 -28.67 -2.51
C ILE A 283 15.32 -29.57 -2.83
N ILE A 284 16.29 -29.09 -3.57
CA ILE A 284 17.50 -29.84 -3.94
C ILE A 284 18.36 -30.18 -2.71
N ASN A 285 18.25 -29.39 -1.62
CA ASN A 285 19.05 -29.56 -0.42
C ASN A 285 18.28 -30.13 0.80
N ILE A 286 17.05 -30.67 0.62
CA ILE A 286 16.25 -31.28 1.68
C ILE A 286 16.76 -32.71 2.02
N ASN A 287 17.84 -32.80 2.78
CA ASN A 287 18.19 -33.98 3.56
C ASN A 287 18.08 -33.76 5.08
N ASP A 288 17.57 -32.59 5.52
CA ASP A 288 17.50 -32.24 6.94
C ASP A 288 16.13 -31.65 7.33
N VAL A 289 15.41 -32.38 8.16
CA VAL A 289 14.07 -32.00 8.72
C VAL A 289 14.10 -30.66 9.47
N SER A 290 15.30 -30.22 9.97
CA SER A 290 15.46 -28.93 10.63
C SER A 290 15.22 -27.73 9.70
N ASN A 291 15.37 -27.93 8.40
CA ASN A 291 15.15 -26.90 7.38
C ASN A 291 13.67 -26.69 7.06
N VAL A 292 12.82 -27.70 7.22
CA VAL A 292 11.36 -27.59 6.99
C VAL A 292 10.72 -26.56 7.93
N LYS A 293 11.22 -26.48 9.19
CA LYS A 293 10.74 -25.50 10.18
C LYS A 293 11.01 -24.04 9.77
N LYS A 294 12.01 -23.78 8.93
CA LYS A 294 12.37 -22.40 8.50
C LYS A 294 11.50 -21.90 7.36
N ILE A 295 10.85 -22.77 6.59
CA ILE A 295 10.07 -22.41 5.40
C ILE A 295 8.66 -21.94 5.75
N CYS A 296 8.02 -22.53 6.75
CA CYS A 296 6.66 -22.17 7.17
C CYS A 296 6.54 -20.71 7.63
N LEU A 297 7.66 -20.02 7.76
CA LEU A 297 7.77 -18.69 8.38
C LEU A 297 7.48 -17.51 7.43
N ILE A 298 7.29 -17.69 6.12
CA ILE A 298 7.63 -16.59 5.19
C ILE A 298 6.45 -16.03 4.36
N GLY A 299 5.29 -16.61 4.33
CA GLY A 299 4.38 -16.33 3.22
C GLY A 299 3.22 -15.31 3.36
N TYR A 300 2.17 -15.42 4.23
CA TYR A 300 1.10 -14.39 4.37
C TYR A 300 1.66 -13.04 4.83
N ILE A 301 2.72 -13.08 5.57
CA ILE A 301 3.55 -11.94 5.91
C ILE A 301 3.93 -11.15 4.66
N PHE A 302 3.97 -11.79 3.49
CA PHE A 302 4.47 -11.18 2.27
C PHE A 302 3.48 -10.24 1.59
N TYR A 303 2.17 -10.51 1.51
CA TYR A 303 1.24 -9.60 0.86
C TYR A 303 1.26 -8.23 1.55
N ASP A 304 0.94 -8.19 2.82
CA ASP A 304 0.88 -6.95 3.58
C ASP A 304 2.25 -6.27 3.71
N LEU A 305 3.33 -7.06 3.91
CA LEU A 305 4.69 -6.50 3.98
C LEU A 305 5.22 -6.06 2.62
N VAL A 306 4.93 -6.79 1.53
CA VAL A 306 5.26 -6.34 0.17
C VAL A 306 4.49 -5.07 -0.14
N HIS A 307 3.19 -5.03 0.13
CA HIS A 307 2.37 -3.86 -0.09
C HIS A 307 2.91 -2.64 0.70
N TYR A 308 3.19 -2.83 1.99
CA TYR A 308 3.85 -1.81 2.81
C TYR A 308 5.20 -1.38 2.21
N TYR A 309 6.02 -2.33 1.75
CA TYR A 309 7.30 -2.04 1.12
C TYR A 309 7.16 -1.31 -0.22
N LEU A 310 6.14 -1.60 -1.02
CA LEU A 310 5.87 -0.88 -2.27
C LEU A 310 5.56 0.60 -2.03
N HIS A 311 4.95 0.95 -0.90
CA HIS A 311 4.75 2.35 -0.51
C HIS A 311 6.00 3.01 0.06
N HIS A 312 6.71 2.36 0.98
CA HIS A 312 7.77 2.99 1.80
C HIS A 312 9.18 2.54 1.47
N GLY A 313 9.37 1.40 0.81
CA GLY A 313 10.68 0.87 0.47
C GLY A 313 11.34 1.60 -0.71
N ALA A 314 12.65 1.40 -0.85
CA ALA A 314 13.46 1.92 -1.95
C ALA A 314 14.12 0.75 -2.72
N PRO A 315 13.37 0.02 -3.56
CA PRO A 315 13.91 -1.12 -4.28
C PRO A 315 14.93 -0.69 -5.34
N LYS A 316 15.99 -1.49 -5.47
CA LYS A 316 17.05 -1.24 -6.44
C LYS A 316 16.58 -1.47 -7.87
N PHE A 317 17.07 -0.66 -8.80
CA PHE A 317 16.85 -0.84 -10.24
C PHE A 317 17.20 -2.26 -10.70
N GLY A 318 16.42 -2.79 -11.64
CA GLY A 318 16.61 -4.14 -12.17
C GLY A 318 16.04 -5.26 -11.28
N THR A 319 15.58 -4.96 -10.07
CA THR A 319 14.94 -5.97 -9.21
C THR A 319 13.44 -6.11 -9.51
N TYR A 320 12.88 -7.27 -9.17
CA TYR A 320 11.44 -7.52 -9.28
C TYR A 320 10.62 -6.51 -8.48
N MET A 321 11.03 -6.19 -7.25
CA MET A 321 10.36 -5.22 -6.40
C MET A 321 10.37 -3.80 -6.98
N TYR A 322 11.39 -3.45 -7.77
CA TYR A 322 11.42 -2.18 -8.50
C TYR A 322 10.27 -2.07 -9.52
N LEU A 323 10.03 -3.16 -10.28
CA LEU A 323 8.94 -3.21 -11.24
C LEU A 323 7.58 -3.21 -10.54
N MET A 324 7.43 -3.96 -9.44
CA MET A 324 6.19 -4.01 -8.66
C MET A 324 5.87 -2.66 -8.03
N LYS A 325 6.84 -1.95 -7.45
CA LYS A 325 6.64 -0.60 -6.91
C LYS A 325 6.18 0.39 -7.99
N ARG A 326 6.79 0.36 -9.17
CA ARG A 326 6.34 1.19 -10.28
C ARG A 326 4.91 0.86 -10.70
N ASN A 327 4.57 -0.43 -10.83
CA ASN A 327 3.23 -0.88 -11.17
C ASN A 327 2.20 -0.38 -10.14
N HIS A 328 2.51 -0.54 -8.86
CA HIS A 328 1.65 -0.13 -7.76
C HIS A 328 1.48 1.40 -7.66
N ASN A 329 2.55 2.17 -7.91
CA ASN A 329 2.44 3.63 -8.01
C ASN A 329 1.55 4.05 -9.18
N TYR A 330 1.64 3.38 -10.34
CA TYR A 330 0.74 3.66 -11.48
C TYR A 330 -0.71 3.31 -11.13
N HIS A 331 -0.95 2.22 -10.40
CA HIS A 331 -2.26 1.86 -9.90
C HIS A 331 -2.85 2.96 -9.00
N HIS A 332 -2.11 3.44 -8.00
CA HIS A 332 -2.59 4.47 -7.08
C HIS A 332 -2.79 5.86 -7.70
N PHE A 333 -1.90 6.27 -8.61
CA PHE A 333 -1.84 7.67 -9.02
C PHE A 333 -2.28 7.93 -10.47
N LEU A 334 -2.53 6.86 -11.25
CA LEU A 334 -2.88 7.01 -12.67
C LEU A 334 -3.97 6.03 -13.14
N HIS A 335 -3.89 4.75 -12.79
CA HIS A 335 -4.73 3.67 -13.32
C HIS A 335 -5.33 2.81 -12.21
N HIS A 336 -6.23 3.38 -11.39
CA HIS A 336 -6.84 2.66 -10.27
C HIS A 336 -7.77 1.49 -10.68
N ASP A 337 -8.04 1.32 -11.97
CA ASP A 337 -8.80 0.24 -12.60
C ASP A 337 -7.94 -0.85 -13.26
N LEU A 338 -6.61 -0.78 -13.13
CA LEU A 338 -5.63 -1.71 -13.67
C LEU A 338 -4.53 -2.04 -12.63
N GLY A 339 -3.83 -3.16 -12.83
CA GLY A 339 -2.64 -3.50 -12.03
C GLY A 339 -2.95 -3.92 -10.60
N PHE A 340 -3.90 -4.83 -10.43
CA PHE A 340 -4.40 -5.28 -9.12
C PHE A 340 -3.46 -6.25 -8.41
N GLY A 341 -2.50 -6.88 -9.12
CA GLY A 341 -1.53 -7.78 -8.49
C GLY A 341 -0.48 -7.03 -7.69
N ILE A 342 -0.42 -7.28 -6.38
CA ILE A 342 0.53 -6.66 -5.45
C ILE A 342 1.83 -7.46 -5.36
N THR A 343 1.70 -8.78 -5.17
CA THR A 343 2.87 -9.66 -5.06
C THR A 343 3.30 -10.23 -6.41
N SER A 344 2.37 -10.36 -7.37
CA SER A 344 2.60 -10.91 -8.69
C SER A 344 1.69 -10.29 -9.74
N LYS A 345 2.23 -10.06 -10.93
CA LYS A 345 1.46 -9.59 -12.11
C LYS A 345 0.84 -10.74 -12.90
N LEU A 346 0.95 -11.99 -12.45
CA LEU A 346 0.47 -13.17 -13.18
C LEU A 346 -0.99 -13.03 -13.60
N TRP A 347 -1.85 -12.70 -12.65
CA TRP A 347 -3.30 -12.60 -12.86
C TRP A 347 -3.68 -11.35 -13.67
N ASP A 348 -2.92 -10.25 -13.54
CA ASP A 348 -3.09 -9.10 -14.42
C ASP A 348 -2.87 -9.45 -15.89
N TYR A 349 -1.87 -10.29 -16.19
CA TYR A 349 -1.65 -10.78 -17.57
C TYR A 349 -2.78 -11.70 -18.03
N ILE A 350 -3.21 -12.65 -17.19
CA ILE A 350 -4.26 -13.61 -17.53
C ILE A 350 -5.59 -12.88 -17.79
N PHE A 351 -5.95 -11.92 -16.94
CA PHE A 351 -7.22 -11.18 -17.01
C PHE A 351 -7.12 -9.84 -17.77
N ARG A 352 -5.98 -9.57 -18.41
CA ARG A 352 -5.73 -8.37 -19.23
C ARG A 352 -5.90 -7.05 -18.50
N THR A 353 -5.56 -7.01 -17.24
CA THR A 353 -5.54 -5.80 -16.38
C THR A 353 -4.14 -5.26 -16.14
N ASN A 354 -3.15 -5.70 -16.93
CA ASN A 354 -1.76 -5.28 -16.77
C ASN A 354 -1.56 -3.81 -17.19
N ILE A 355 -0.78 -3.08 -16.41
CA ILE A 355 -0.36 -1.71 -16.71
C ILE A 355 0.88 -1.73 -17.61
N CYS A 356 0.82 -0.97 -18.72
CA CYS A 356 1.99 -0.69 -19.56
C CYS A 356 2.85 0.41 -18.90
N LEU A 357 3.96 0.01 -18.30
CA LEU A 357 4.88 0.95 -17.67
C LEU A 357 5.70 1.70 -18.74
N ARG A 358 5.72 3.04 -18.66
CA ARG A 358 6.55 3.88 -19.52
C ARG A 358 8.02 3.48 -19.42
N GLN A 359 8.71 3.40 -20.56
CA GLN A 359 10.17 3.28 -20.57
C GLN A 359 10.81 4.56 -20.00
N LEU A 360 11.81 4.38 -19.16
CA LEU A 360 12.51 5.49 -18.51
C LEU A 360 13.89 5.64 -19.12
N LEU A 361 14.29 6.87 -19.42
CA LEU A 361 15.65 7.20 -19.90
C LEU A 361 16.68 6.95 -18.78
N LYS A 362 16.30 7.19 -17.52
CA LYS A 362 17.11 6.92 -16.34
C LYS A 362 16.27 6.16 -15.29
N PRO A 363 16.90 5.27 -14.50
CA PRO A 363 16.19 4.58 -13.42
C PRO A 363 15.71 5.55 -12.35
N ILE A 364 14.56 5.21 -11.74
CA ILE A 364 14.06 5.93 -10.56
C ILE A 364 14.93 5.55 -9.36
N GLU A 365 15.37 6.54 -8.60
CA GLU A 365 16.06 6.39 -7.32
C GLU A 365 15.18 6.99 -6.21
N TRP A 366 14.54 6.10 -5.43
CA TRP A 366 13.68 6.49 -4.33
C TRP A 366 14.45 6.91 -3.08
#